data_d858d3b37f8991ea7ced8e85afb3d022
#
_entry.id   d858d3b37f8991ea7ced8e85afb3d022
#
_cell.length_a   1.000
_cell.length_b   1.000
_cell.length_c   1.000
_cell.angle_alpha   90.00
_cell.angle_beta   90.00
_cell.angle_gamma   90.00
#
_symmetry.space_group_name_H-M   'P 1'
#
loop_
_entity.id
_entity.type
_entity.pdbx_description
1 polymer ?
#
loop_
_entity_poly.entity_id
_entity_poly.type
_entity_poly.pdbx_seq_one_letter_code
_entity_poly.pdbx_strand_id
1 'polypeptide(L)'
;TPKPSSAASDVYKRQVQEIIDHHRLSSIETIGPVFFRNQPVGCTATIVSQMYEENGVEIDPVNAGLLCSAIISDTLMFRSPTCTPLDESTAKRLAEIAGINIEKLAQAMFKAGSNLKGKTAEEILFLDFKQFTVNDTVFGVGQVNSMSEEELEEIKATVLPEMEKTRQNHSLDMIFFMLTNIITESSELICSGNEAREKIIGAYDLEDNAQKLMLKGVVSRTKQLVPVSYTHLRAHETVL
;
A
#
# COMPACT_ATOMS: atom_id res chain seq x y z
N THR A 1 -19.17 9.83 -17.61
CA THR A 1 -19.55 8.49 -18.10
C THR A 1 -19.21 8.42 -19.58
N PRO A 2 -18.42 7.41 -20.07
CA PRO A 2 -18.14 7.25 -21.49
C PRO A 2 -19.46 7.04 -22.25
N LYS A 3 -19.55 7.57 -23.47
CA LYS A 3 -20.74 7.39 -24.31
C LYS A 3 -20.96 5.90 -24.58
N PRO A 4 -22.19 5.36 -24.43
CA PRO A 4 -22.46 3.93 -24.48
C PRO A 4 -21.97 3.20 -25.75
N SER A 5 -21.92 3.90 -26.88
CA SER A 5 -21.51 3.32 -28.18
C SER A 5 -19.99 3.08 -28.31
N SER A 6 -19.15 3.90 -27.67
CA SER A 6 -17.69 3.68 -27.69
C SER A 6 -17.26 2.66 -26.64
N ALA A 7 -17.95 2.60 -25.48
CA ALA A 7 -17.72 1.60 -24.47
C ALA A 7 -18.04 0.18 -24.95
N ALA A 8 -19.15 -0.02 -25.67
CA ALA A 8 -19.53 -1.34 -26.17
C ALA A 8 -18.56 -1.91 -27.22
N SER A 9 -18.01 -1.08 -28.11
CA SER A 9 -17.04 -1.53 -29.10
C SER A 9 -15.65 -1.78 -28.54
N ASP A 10 -15.27 -1.05 -27.47
CA ASP A 10 -14.00 -1.24 -26.78
C ASP A 10 -14.02 -2.47 -25.86
N VAL A 11 -15.16 -2.73 -25.21
CA VAL A 11 -15.37 -3.95 -24.38
C VAL A 11 -15.29 -5.21 -25.24
N TYR A 12 -15.82 -5.19 -26.47
CA TYR A 12 -15.74 -6.34 -27.38
C TYR A 12 -14.34 -6.61 -27.91
N LYS A 13 -13.47 -5.59 -27.97
CA LYS A 13 -12.09 -5.73 -28.44
C LYS A 13 -11.07 -5.96 -27.31
N ARG A 14 -11.44 -5.73 -26.05
CA ARG A 14 -10.58 -5.83 -24.88
C ARG A 14 -11.21 -6.70 -23.80
N GLN A 15 -11.42 -7.96 -24.13
CA GLN A 15 -11.86 -8.92 -23.11
C GLN A 15 -10.70 -9.29 -22.21
N VAL A 16 -10.98 -9.40 -20.91
CA VAL A 16 -10.05 -9.99 -19.97
C VAL A 16 -9.86 -11.46 -20.35
N GLN A 17 -8.63 -11.86 -20.62
CA GLN A 17 -8.25 -13.24 -20.97
C GLN A 17 -7.65 -13.96 -19.76
N GLU A 18 -6.84 -13.24 -18.98
CA GLU A 18 -6.11 -13.79 -17.85
C GLU A 18 -6.13 -12.81 -16.68
N ILE A 19 -6.21 -13.33 -15.48
CA ILE A 19 -6.08 -12.59 -14.22
C ILE A 19 -5.03 -13.31 -13.39
N ILE A 20 -3.95 -12.58 -13.04
CA ILE A 20 -2.90 -13.05 -12.15
C ILE A 20 -2.81 -12.06 -11.00
N ASP A 21 -3.09 -12.49 -9.78
CA ASP A 21 -3.22 -11.59 -8.65
C ASP A 21 -2.80 -12.26 -7.33
N HIS A 22 -2.50 -11.44 -6.33
CA HIS A 22 -2.20 -11.86 -4.96
C HIS A 22 -3.09 -11.19 -3.90
N HIS A 23 -4.00 -10.33 -4.33
CA HIS A 23 -4.89 -9.61 -3.44
C HIS A 23 -6.08 -10.46 -2.98
N ARG A 24 -6.74 -9.97 -1.95
CA ARG A 24 -8.04 -10.51 -1.52
C ARG A 24 -9.05 -10.37 -2.66
N LEU A 25 -9.71 -11.45 -2.98
CA LEU A 25 -10.76 -11.46 -3.99
C LEU A 25 -11.97 -10.66 -3.53
N SER A 26 -12.52 -9.90 -4.46
CA SER A 26 -13.86 -9.33 -4.40
C SER A 26 -14.68 -9.85 -5.57
N SER A 27 -15.90 -9.34 -5.77
CA SER A 27 -16.73 -9.73 -6.91
C SER A 27 -16.03 -9.34 -8.21
N ILE A 28 -15.69 -10.36 -9.03
CA ILE A 28 -15.14 -10.19 -10.38
C ILE A 28 -16.10 -10.87 -11.33
N GLU A 29 -16.62 -10.11 -12.30
CA GLU A 29 -17.50 -10.62 -13.35
C GLU A 29 -16.78 -10.51 -14.69
N THR A 30 -16.81 -11.60 -15.48
CA THR A 30 -16.24 -11.67 -16.81
C THR A 30 -17.28 -12.13 -17.81
N ILE A 31 -17.18 -11.70 -19.07
CA ILE A 31 -18.14 -12.07 -20.13
C ILE A 31 -17.99 -13.53 -20.55
N GLY A 32 -16.77 -14.07 -20.44
CA GLY A 32 -16.46 -15.45 -20.80
C GLY A 32 -15.49 -16.09 -19.81
N PRO A 33 -15.15 -17.37 -20.00
CA PRO A 33 -14.15 -18.04 -19.19
C PRO A 33 -12.79 -17.34 -19.32
N VAL A 34 -12.10 -17.16 -18.17
CA VAL A 34 -10.77 -16.56 -18.10
C VAL A 34 -9.81 -17.49 -17.36
N PHE A 35 -8.55 -17.43 -17.70
CA PHE A 35 -7.52 -18.00 -16.84
C PHE A 35 -7.41 -17.15 -15.57
N PHE A 36 -7.50 -17.79 -14.41
CA PHE A 36 -7.46 -17.09 -13.14
C PHE A 36 -6.48 -17.75 -12.18
N ARG A 37 -5.43 -17.03 -11.79
CA ARG A 37 -4.44 -17.48 -10.83
C ARG A 37 -4.30 -16.47 -9.71
N ASN A 38 -4.72 -16.84 -8.52
CA ASN A 38 -4.56 -16.04 -7.30
C ASN A 38 -3.84 -16.88 -6.23
N GLN A 39 -2.82 -16.29 -5.60
CA GLN A 39 -2.02 -16.96 -4.58
C GLN A 39 -1.77 -16.00 -3.41
N PRO A 40 -1.77 -16.51 -2.15
CA PRO A 40 -1.50 -15.71 -0.96
C PRO A 40 0.01 -15.48 -0.76
N VAL A 41 0.61 -14.71 -1.68
CA VAL A 41 2.02 -14.28 -1.66
C VAL A 41 2.11 -12.76 -1.51
N GLY A 42 3.29 -12.24 -1.26
CA GLY A 42 3.53 -10.82 -1.05
C GLY A 42 3.49 -9.96 -2.32
N CYS A 43 3.71 -10.57 -3.49
CA CYS A 43 3.76 -9.86 -4.76
C CYS A 43 3.32 -10.73 -5.93
N THR A 44 2.57 -10.16 -6.87
CA THR A 44 2.21 -10.84 -8.14
C THR A 44 3.44 -11.26 -8.95
N ALA A 45 4.57 -10.54 -8.86
CA ALA A 45 5.80 -10.91 -9.55
C ALA A 45 6.37 -12.26 -9.10
N THR A 46 6.08 -12.68 -7.86
CA THR A 46 6.41 -14.02 -7.36
C THR A 46 5.64 -15.09 -8.15
N ILE A 47 4.35 -14.87 -8.41
CA ILE A 47 3.52 -15.77 -9.21
C ILE A 47 4.02 -15.82 -10.66
N VAL A 48 4.33 -14.66 -11.25
CA VAL A 48 4.86 -14.56 -12.62
C VAL A 48 6.18 -15.32 -12.72
N SER A 49 7.08 -15.20 -11.75
CA SER A 49 8.34 -15.94 -11.71
C SER A 49 8.13 -17.47 -11.68
N GLN A 50 7.13 -17.95 -10.92
CA GLN A 50 6.75 -19.37 -10.94
C GLN A 50 6.21 -19.79 -12.32
N MET A 51 5.44 -18.93 -12.99
CA MET A 51 4.93 -19.24 -14.33
C MET A 51 6.04 -19.39 -15.36
N TYR A 52 7.13 -18.63 -15.26
CA TYR A 52 8.33 -18.83 -16.08
C TYR A 52 8.91 -20.25 -15.87
N GLU A 53 9.07 -20.66 -14.61
CA GLU A 53 9.58 -21.99 -14.25
C GLU A 53 8.68 -23.12 -14.74
N GLU A 54 7.37 -23.01 -14.49
CA GLU A 54 6.35 -24.00 -14.88
C GLU A 54 6.31 -24.23 -16.40
N ASN A 55 6.58 -23.19 -17.18
CA ASN A 55 6.59 -23.25 -18.63
C ASN A 55 8.00 -23.54 -19.22
N GLY A 56 9.01 -23.71 -18.38
CA GLY A 56 10.37 -23.95 -18.83
C GLY A 56 11.00 -22.77 -19.62
N VAL A 57 10.53 -21.54 -19.34
CA VAL A 57 11.02 -20.32 -19.98
C VAL A 57 12.10 -19.69 -19.11
N GLU A 58 13.27 -19.45 -19.68
CA GLU A 58 14.35 -18.76 -18.99
C GLU A 58 14.01 -17.26 -18.81
N ILE A 59 14.30 -16.74 -17.61
CA ILE A 59 14.12 -15.31 -17.31
C ILE A 59 15.44 -14.61 -17.67
N ASP A 60 15.38 -13.64 -18.58
CA ASP A 60 16.53 -12.81 -18.90
C ASP A 60 16.86 -11.83 -17.75
N PRO A 61 18.12 -11.32 -17.67
CA PRO A 61 18.54 -10.46 -16.56
C PRO A 61 17.72 -9.18 -16.37
N VAL A 62 17.16 -8.61 -17.44
CA VAL A 62 16.35 -7.37 -17.36
C VAL A 62 15.00 -7.68 -16.71
N ASN A 63 14.32 -8.71 -17.19
CA ASN A 63 13.04 -9.14 -16.60
C ASN A 63 13.23 -9.66 -15.17
N ALA A 64 14.32 -10.37 -14.87
CA ALA A 64 14.66 -10.77 -13.51
C ALA A 64 14.83 -9.54 -12.58
N GLY A 65 15.50 -8.50 -13.03
CA GLY A 65 15.67 -7.25 -12.29
C GLY A 65 14.34 -6.55 -12.03
N LEU A 66 13.43 -6.49 -13.02
CA LEU A 66 12.10 -5.90 -12.87
C LEU A 66 11.22 -6.69 -11.89
N LEU A 67 11.18 -8.02 -12.02
CA LEU A 67 10.41 -8.87 -11.11
C LEU A 67 10.96 -8.80 -9.67
N CYS A 68 12.28 -8.80 -9.50
CA CYS A 68 12.91 -8.62 -8.19
C CYS A 68 12.54 -7.25 -7.58
N SER A 69 12.58 -6.19 -8.36
CA SER A 69 12.21 -4.84 -7.92
C SER A 69 10.75 -4.78 -7.45
N ALA A 70 9.83 -5.41 -8.18
CA ALA A 70 8.43 -5.49 -7.79
C ALA A 70 8.24 -6.22 -6.46
N ILE A 71 8.91 -7.37 -6.26
CA ILE A 71 8.84 -8.11 -4.99
C ILE A 71 9.39 -7.27 -3.83
N ILE A 72 10.52 -6.60 -4.00
CA ILE A 72 11.13 -5.74 -2.97
C ILE A 72 10.18 -4.60 -2.60
N SER A 73 9.53 -3.97 -3.60
CA SER A 73 8.57 -2.89 -3.39
C SER A 73 7.36 -3.35 -2.58
N ASP A 74 6.66 -4.39 -3.04
CA ASP A 74 5.40 -4.85 -2.44
C ASP A 74 5.61 -5.47 -1.05
N THR A 75 6.77 -6.11 -0.83
CA THR A 75 7.12 -6.74 0.44
C THR A 75 7.83 -5.80 1.40
N LEU A 76 8.07 -4.54 1.04
CA LEU A 76 8.87 -3.58 1.82
C LEU A 76 10.22 -4.19 2.23
N MET A 77 10.94 -4.72 1.25
CA MET A 77 12.21 -5.45 1.48
C MET A 77 12.03 -6.56 2.53
N PHE A 78 11.01 -7.41 2.33
CA PHE A 78 10.63 -8.57 3.14
C PHE A 78 10.07 -8.27 4.55
N ARG A 79 9.73 -6.99 4.86
CA ARG A 79 9.19 -6.54 6.15
C ARG A 79 7.67 -6.43 6.18
N SER A 80 7.00 -6.54 5.03
CA SER A 80 5.55 -6.53 4.96
C SER A 80 4.97 -7.78 5.62
N PRO A 81 3.86 -7.66 6.37
CA PRO A 81 3.17 -8.82 6.93
C PRO A 81 2.57 -9.76 5.87
N THR A 82 2.58 -9.34 4.60
CA THR A 82 2.15 -10.18 3.47
C THR A 82 3.30 -10.96 2.85
N CYS A 83 4.56 -10.62 3.19
CA CYS A 83 5.73 -11.32 2.66
C CYS A 83 5.74 -12.78 3.09
N THR A 84 6.05 -13.66 2.15
CA THR A 84 6.17 -15.10 2.38
C THR A 84 7.61 -15.56 2.15
N PRO A 85 8.02 -16.73 2.68
CA PRO A 85 9.32 -17.32 2.37
C PRO A 85 9.54 -17.53 0.86
N LEU A 86 8.45 -17.72 0.10
CA LEU A 86 8.51 -17.85 -1.34
C LEU A 86 8.90 -16.54 -2.03
N ASP A 87 8.37 -15.40 -1.57
CA ASP A 87 8.74 -14.09 -2.09
C ASP A 87 10.24 -13.82 -1.88
N GLU A 88 10.73 -14.10 -0.68
CA GLU A 88 12.13 -13.88 -0.34
C GLU A 88 13.07 -14.77 -1.17
N SER A 89 12.77 -16.06 -1.29
CA SER A 89 13.58 -16.98 -2.08
C SER A 89 13.54 -16.64 -3.57
N THR A 90 12.38 -16.25 -4.09
CA THR A 90 12.22 -15.83 -5.48
C THR A 90 13.01 -14.55 -5.76
N ALA A 91 12.92 -13.53 -4.90
CA ALA A 91 13.68 -12.29 -5.07
C ALA A 91 15.20 -12.51 -5.06
N LYS A 92 15.71 -13.37 -4.16
CA LYS A 92 17.14 -13.74 -4.10
C LYS A 92 17.60 -14.39 -5.40
N ARG A 93 16.88 -15.36 -5.91
CA ARG A 93 17.17 -16.01 -7.18
C ARG A 93 17.14 -15.05 -8.36
N LEU A 94 16.13 -14.18 -8.43
CA LEU A 94 16.01 -13.17 -9.47
C LEU A 94 17.15 -12.15 -9.41
N ALA A 95 17.58 -11.77 -8.21
CA ALA A 95 18.74 -10.90 -8.02
C ALA A 95 20.05 -11.51 -8.53
N GLU A 96 20.23 -12.82 -8.33
CA GLU A 96 21.39 -13.57 -8.89
C GLU A 96 21.36 -13.55 -10.42
N ILE A 97 20.21 -13.83 -11.05
CA ILE A 97 20.05 -13.79 -12.51
C ILE A 97 20.34 -12.39 -13.05
N ALA A 98 19.85 -11.36 -12.38
CA ALA A 98 20.02 -9.96 -12.79
C ALA A 98 21.41 -9.39 -12.46
N GLY A 99 22.20 -10.06 -11.62
CA GLY A 99 23.49 -9.56 -11.14
C GLY A 99 23.37 -8.33 -10.25
N ILE A 100 22.32 -8.20 -9.45
CA ILE A 100 22.01 -7.03 -8.62
C ILE A 100 22.15 -7.36 -7.13
N ASN A 101 22.47 -6.32 -6.35
CA ASN A 101 22.43 -6.38 -4.88
C ASN A 101 21.09 -5.84 -4.37
N ILE A 102 20.35 -6.68 -3.65
CA ILE A 102 18.99 -6.36 -3.17
C ILE A 102 18.98 -5.12 -2.27
N GLU A 103 19.93 -5.01 -1.33
CA GLU A 103 19.98 -3.91 -0.38
C GLU A 103 20.23 -2.57 -1.10
N LYS A 104 21.16 -2.53 -2.04
CA LYS A 104 21.44 -1.33 -2.84
C LYS A 104 20.25 -0.95 -3.72
N LEU A 105 19.61 -1.95 -4.33
CA LEU A 105 18.40 -1.73 -5.12
C LEU A 105 17.27 -1.18 -4.27
N ALA A 106 16.99 -1.78 -3.12
CA ALA A 106 15.96 -1.31 -2.19
C ALA A 106 16.22 0.13 -1.74
N GLN A 107 17.45 0.44 -1.33
CA GLN A 107 17.82 1.81 -0.95
C GLN A 107 17.56 2.82 -2.08
N ALA A 108 17.98 2.49 -3.31
CA ALA A 108 17.77 3.35 -4.45
C ALA A 108 16.28 3.54 -4.78
N MET A 109 15.49 2.47 -4.74
CA MET A 109 14.06 2.48 -5.03
C MET A 109 13.28 3.29 -3.98
N PHE A 110 13.47 3.02 -2.68
CA PHE A 110 12.75 3.73 -1.63
C PHE A 110 13.16 5.20 -1.55
N LYS A 111 14.45 5.51 -1.74
CA LYS A 111 14.91 6.90 -1.84
C LYS A 111 14.31 7.64 -3.05
N ALA A 112 14.15 6.97 -4.19
CA ALA A 112 13.49 7.57 -5.34
C ALA A 112 11.98 7.77 -5.10
N GLY A 113 11.33 6.82 -4.42
CA GLY A 113 9.91 6.89 -4.06
C GLY A 113 9.59 7.94 -3.01
N SER A 114 10.49 8.21 -2.06
CA SER A 114 10.35 9.25 -1.03
C SER A 114 10.80 10.64 -1.49
N ASN A 115 11.39 10.77 -2.68
CA ASN A 115 11.77 12.07 -3.23
C ASN A 115 10.54 12.85 -3.71
N LEU A 116 9.97 13.65 -2.82
CA LEU A 116 8.74 14.42 -3.04
C LEU A 116 9.00 15.88 -3.37
N LYS A 117 10.24 16.24 -3.78
CA LYS A 117 10.61 17.61 -4.14
C LYS A 117 9.70 18.19 -5.24
N GLY A 118 9.14 19.36 -4.96
CA GLY A 118 8.26 20.07 -5.88
C GLY A 118 6.81 19.61 -5.89
N LYS A 119 6.43 18.61 -5.10
CA LYS A 119 5.04 18.23 -4.89
C LYS A 119 4.39 19.08 -3.81
N THR A 120 3.11 19.39 -3.99
CA THR A 120 2.28 20.03 -2.96
C THR A 120 1.93 19.03 -1.85
N ALA A 121 1.53 19.53 -0.69
CA ALA A 121 1.07 18.68 0.41
C ALA A 121 -0.09 17.77 0.00
N GLU A 122 -1.02 18.28 -0.80
CA GLU A 122 -2.16 17.51 -1.33
C GLU A 122 -1.69 16.41 -2.27
N GLU A 123 -0.79 16.69 -3.20
CA GLU A 123 -0.21 15.66 -4.08
C GLU A 123 0.51 14.56 -3.29
N ILE A 124 1.19 14.91 -2.19
CA ILE A 124 1.86 13.95 -1.31
C ILE A 124 0.83 13.07 -0.59
N LEU A 125 -0.21 13.68 -0.02
CA LEU A 125 -1.28 12.97 0.68
C LEU A 125 -1.98 11.93 -0.21
N PHE A 126 -2.12 12.23 -1.50
CA PHE A 126 -2.85 11.39 -2.45
C PHE A 126 -1.98 10.46 -3.31
N LEU A 127 -0.66 10.42 -3.12
CA LEU A 127 0.24 9.51 -3.87
C LEU A 127 -0.13 8.03 -3.69
N ASP A 128 -0.34 7.61 -2.45
CA ASP A 128 -0.85 6.29 -2.10
C ASP A 128 -1.99 6.45 -1.08
N PHE A 129 -3.15 6.84 -1.58
CA PHE A 129 -4.32 7.16 -0.79
C PHE A 129 -5.46 6.18 -1.07
N LYS A 130 -6.14 5.76 -0.01
CA LYS A 130 -7.39 5.01 -0.11
C LYS A 130 -8.43 5.58 0.82
N GLN A 131 -9.66 5.65 0.30
CA GLN A 131 -10.83 6.06 1.05
C GLN A 131 -11.63 4.85 1.50
N PHE A 132 -12.18 4.94 2.68
CA PHE A 132 -12.97 3.90 3.32
C PHE A 132 -14.25 4.52 3.89
N THR A 133 -15.30 3.71 3.96
CA THR A 133 -16.55 4.08 4.61
C THR A 133 -16.92 2.98 5.60
N VAL A 134 -17.17 3.38 6.83
CA VAL A 134 -17.67 2.51 7.91
C VAL A 134 -18.91 3.15 8.49
N ASN A 135 -20.05 2.47 8.34
CA ASN A 135 -21.35 3.06 8.60
C ASN A 135 -21.48 4.37 7.80
N ASP A 136 -21.74 5.50 8.46
CA ASP A 136 -21.84 6.82 7.81
C ASP A 136 -20.53 7.62 7.85
N THR A 137 -19.46 7.06 8.44
CA THR A 137 -18.16 7.74 8.58
C THR A 137 -17.28 7.48 7.38
N VAL A 138 -16.87 8.54 6.70
CA VAL A 138 -15.97 8.50 5.54
C VAL A 138 -14.56 8.93 5.98
N PHE A 139 -13.57 8.07 5.82
CA PHE A 139 -12.20 8.43 6.16
C PHE A 139 -11.20 8.02 5.07
N GLY A 140 -10.14 8.78 5.00
CA GLY A 140 -9.05 8.55 4.07
C GLY A 140 -7.74 8.19 4.76
N VAL A 141 -6.95 7.32 4.16
CA VAL A 141 -5.63 6.95 4.66
C VAL A 141 -4.62 7.03 3.53
N GLY A 142 -3.67 7.96 3.65
CA GLY A 142 -2.48 8.03 2.83
C GLY A 142 -1.30 7.35 3.50
N GLN A 143 -0.29 6.97 2.72
CA GLN A 143 0.94 6.38 3.22
C GLN A 143 2.14 6.79 2.39
N VAL A 144 3.26 7.02 3.07
CA VAL A 144 4.58 7.13 2.47
C VAL A 144 5.56 6.23 3.21
N ASN A 145 6.45 5.60 2.45
CA ASN A 145 7.49 4.73 2.99
C ASN A 145 8.86 5.37 2.75
N SER A 146 9.70 5.40 3.77
CA SER A 146 11.10 5.82 3.65
C SER A 146 12.01 4.95 4.52
N MET A 147 13.28 4.93 4.18
CA MET A 147 14.36 4.35 4.99
C MET A 147 15.06 5.42 5.85
N SER A 148 14.70 6.71 5.71
CA SER A 148 15.25 7.85 6.43
C SER A 148 14.20 8.51 7.31
N GLU A 149 14.53 8.70 8.58
CA GLU A 149 13.69 9.43 9.53
C GLU A 149 13.64 10.92 9.17
N GLU A 150 14.76 11.48 8.72
CA GLU A 150 14.84 12.89 8.31
C GLU A 150 13.89 13.18 7.15
N GLU A 151 13.84 12.31 6.14
CA GLU A 151 12.89 12.46 5.03
C GLU A 151 11.43 12.41 5.51
N LEU A 152 11.12 11.51 6.45
CA LEU A 152 9.76 11.42 7.00
C LEU A 152 9.38 12.68 7.79
N GLU A 153 10.30 13.27 8.55
CA GLU A 153 10.05 14.53 9.27
C GLU A 153 9.88 15.71 8.29
N GLU A 154 10.65 15.78 7.19
CA GLU A 154 10.45 16.79 6.14
C GLU A 154 9.07 16.66 5.47
N ILE A 155 8.66 15.44 5.14
CA ILE A 155 7.34 15.16 4.58
C ILE A 155 6.24 15.55 5.55
N LYS A 156 6.39 15.20 6.83
CA LYS A 156 5.47 15.58 7.89
C LYS A 156 5.31 17.10 8.02
N ALA A 157 6.42 17.82 8.03
CA ALA A 157 6.42 19.28 8.11
C ALA A 157 5.67 19.93 6.94
N THR A 158 5.71 19.29 5.75
CA THR A 158 5.00 19.75 4.56
C THR A 158 3.50 19.44 4.62
N VAL A 159 3.15 18.23 5.07
CA VAL A 159 1.79 17.69 4.95
C VAL A 159 0.90 18.12 6.12
N LEU A 160 1.42 18.11 7.35
CA LEU A 160 0.65 18.32 8.57
C LEU A 160 -0.15 19.65 8.60
N PRO A 161 0.41 20.80 8.16
CA PRO A 161 -0.33 22.08 8.16
C PRO A 161 -1.53 22.10 7.21
N GLU A 162 -1.50 21.29 6.15
CA GLU A 162 -2.52 21.28 5.10
C GLU A 162 -3.58 20.17 5.27
N MET A 163 -3.39 19.25 6.21
CA MET A 163 -4.26 18.08 6.37
C MET A 163 -5.72 18.46 6.62
N GLU A 164 -5.99 19.43 7.49
CA GLU A 164 -7.36 19.83 7.82
C GLU A 164 -8.08 20.42 6.60
N LYS A 165 -7.41 21.28 5.86
CA LYS A 165 -7.95 21.86 4.62
C LYS A 165 -8.21 20.80 3.57
N THR A 166 -7.27 19.87 3.40
CA THR A 166 -7.41 18.74 2.46
C THR A 166 -8.59 17.85 2.85
N ARG A 167 -8.74 17.54 4.13
CA ARG A 167 -9.86 16.77 4.67
C ARG A 167 -11.20 17.40 4.29
N GLN A 168 -11.33 18.72 4.52
CA GLN A 168 -12.57 19.47 4.22
C GLN A 168 -12.86 19.51 2.71
N ASN A 169 -11.84 19.77 1.87
CA ASN A 169 -11.98 19.81 0.42
C ASN A 169 -12.48 18.51 -0.18
N HIS A 170 -12.12 17.37 0.43
CA HIS A 170 -12.52 16.03 -0.02
C HIS A 170 -13.72 15.46 0.76
N SER A 171 -14.37 16.26 1.60
CA SER A 171 -15.56 15.85 2.38
C SER A 171 -15.32 14.58 3.19
N LEU A 172 -14.15 14.47 3.82
CA LEU A 172 -13.81 13.36 4.70
C LEU A 172 -14.13 13.73 6.16
N ASP A 173 -14.66 12.79 6.94
CA ASP A 173 -14.83 12.96 8.39
C ASP A 173 -13.49 12.94 9.10
N MET A 174 -12.59 12.06 8.62
CA MET A 174 -11.23 11.94 9.14
C MET A 174 -10.24 11.70 8.00
N ILE A 175 -9.01 12.18 8.17
CA ILE A 175 -7.87 11.86 7.31
C ILE A 175 -6.70 11.42 8.15
N PHE A 176 -6.06 10.35 7.72
CA PHE A 176 -4.87 9.77 8.34
C PHE A 176 -3.74 9.71 7.33
N PHE A 177 -2.52 9.92 7.78
CA PHE A 177 -1.35 9.76 6.95
C PHE A 177 -0.26 9.01 7.69
N MET A 178 0.17 7.88 7.14
CA MET A 178 1.20 7.01 7.69
C MET A 178 2.57 7.42 7.17
N LEU A 179 3.43 7.80 8.07
CA LEU A 179 4.85 8.05 7.83
C LEU A 179 5.61 6.79 8.25
N THR A 180 5.87 5.89 7.31
CA THR A 180 6.39 4.55 7.60
C THR A 180 7.90 4.50 7.42
N ASN A 181 8.60 4.22 8.52
CA ASN A 181 10.02 3.90 8.48
C ASN A 181 10.20 2.38 8.30
N ILE A 182 10.71 1.99 7.14
CA ILE A 182 10.88 0.58 6.77
C ILE A 182 11.95 -0.10 7.65
N ILE A 183 12.98 0.64 8.07
CA ILE A 183 14.09 0.08 8.84
C ILE A 183 13.68 -0.25 10.26
N THR A 184 12.93 0.65 10.90
CA THR A 184 12.44 0.46 12.29
C THR A 184 11.12 -0.31 12.34
N GLU A 185 10.54 -0.65 11.19
CA GLU A 185 9.25 -1.34 11.05
C GLU A 185 8.15 -0.66 11.87
N SER A 186 8.10 0.67 11.80
CA SER A 186 7.14 1.47 12.54
C SER A 186 6.60 2.62 11.71
N SER A 187 5.40 3.09 12.05
CA SER A 187 4.81 4.25 11.41
C SER A 187 4.45 5.31 12.45
N GLU A 188 4.81 6.56 12.19
CA GLU A 188 4.15 7.68 12.84
C GLU A 188 2.86 7.97 12.08
N LEU A 189 1.74 8.04 12.80
CA LEU A 189 0.45 8.39 12.23
C LEU A 189 0.12 9.83 12.55
N ILE A 190 -0.08 10.66 11.53
CA ILE A 190 -0.65 12.00 11.67
C ILE A 190 -2.10 11.96 11.19
N CYS A 191 -2.96 12.74 11.83
CA CYS A 191 -4.38 12.72 11.55
C CYS A 191 -5.04 14.10 11.73
N SER A 192 -6.19 14.27 11.06
CA SER A 192 -7.08 15.40 11.23
C SER A 192 -8.54 14.94 11.12
N GLY A 193 -9.43 15.63 11.80
CA GLY A 193 -10.85 15.36 11.88
C GLY A 193 -11.31 15.07 13.31
N ASN A 194 -12.63 15.09 13.52
CA ASN A 194 -13.25 14.91 14.83
C ASN A 194 -12.92 13.49 15.37
N GLU A 195 -12.41 13.44 16.62
CA GLU A 195 -12.08 12.20 17.33
C GLU A 195 -11.07 11.29 16.60
N ALA A 196 -10.43 11.77 15.50
CA ALA A 196 -9.49 10.94 14.73
C ALA A 196 -8.33 10.44 15.60
N ARG A 197 -7.80 11.33 16.46
CA ARG A 197 -6.71 11.01 17.37
C ARG A 197 -7.12 10.03 18.46
N GLU A 198 -8.24 10.30 19.13
CA GLU A 198 -8.80 9.51 20.22
C GLU A 198 -9.13 8.09 19.74
N LYS A 199 -9.65 7.96 18.54
CA LYS A 199 -9.95 6.66 17.93
C LYS A 199 -8.69 5.83 17.71
N ILE A 200 -7.58 6.45 17.30
CA ILE A 200 -6.30 5.75 17.14
C ILE A 200 -5.68 5.40 18.48
N ILE A 201 -5.72 6.30 19.46
CA ILE A 201 -5.25 6.04 20.82
C ILE A 201 -5.97 4.80 21.39
N GLY A 202 -7.30 4.77 21.32
CA GLY A 202 -8.08 3.64 21.80
C GLY A 202 -7.87 2.36 20.98
N ALA A 203 -7.71 2.47 19.67
CA ALA A 203 -7.53 1.31 18.79
C ALA A 203 -6.17 0.60 18.96
N TYR A 204 -5.15 1.32 19.38
CA TYR A 204 -3.77 0.83 19.53
C TYR A 204 -3.27 0.86 20.99
N ASP A 205 -4.15 1.16 21.95
CA ASP A 205 -3.82 1.24 23.38
C ASP A 205 -2.60 2.15 23.64
N LEU A 206 -2.61 3.33 23.00
CA LEU A 206 -1.56 4.33 23.16
C LEU A 206 -1.83 5.19 24.39
N GLU A 207 -0.78 5.81 24.93
CA GLU A 207 -0.95 6.78 26.01
C GLU A 207 -1.70 8.03 25.54
N ASP A 208 -2.68 8.50 26.30
CA ASP A 208 -3.51 9.69 25.96
C ASP A 208 -2.68 10.96 25.75
N ASN A 209 -1.56 11.08 26.45
CA ASN A 209 -0.64 12.21 26.37
C ASN A 209 0.49 12.05 25.36
N ALA A 210 0.47 11.00 24.54
CA ALA A 210 1.50 10.75 23.54
C ALA A 210 1.64 11.96 22.59
N GLN A 211 2.82 12.54 22.48
CA GLN A 211 3.06 13.64 21.54
C GLN A 211 3.01 13.17 20.08
N LYS A 212 3.47 11.95 19.81
CA LYS A 212 3.48 11.30 18.51
C LYS A 212 2.68 10.00 18.59
N LEU A 213 1.84 9.74 17.61
CA LEU A 213 1.14 8.45 17.47
C LEU A 213 2.06 7.45 16.78
N MET A 214 2.94 6.81 17.55
CA MET A 214 3.90 5.82 17.04
C MET A 214 3.31 4.42 17.07
N LEU A 215 3.10 3.84 15.90
CA LEU A 215 2.57 2.50 15.71
C LEU A 215 3.72 1.52 15.42
N LYS A 216 4.22 0.87 16.47
CA LYS A 216 5.32 -0.11 16.36
C LYS A 216 4.84 -1.38 15.67
N GLY A 217 5.61 -1.90 14.71
CA GLY A 217 5.26 -3.09 13.94
C GLY A 217 4.14 -2.87 12.92
N VAL A 218 3.66 -1.64 12.74
CA VAL A 218 2.62 -1.30 11.76
C VAL A 218 3.26 -0.63 10.55
N VAL A 219 3.37 -1.38 9.45
CA VAL A 219 3.98 -0.92 8.20
C VAL A 219 3.02 -1.01 7.02
N SER A 220 1.84 -1.58 7.21
CA SER A 220 0.86 -1.78 6.16
C SER A 220 -0.49 -1.16 6.51
N ARG A 221 -0.88 -0.14 5.74
CA ARG A 221 -2.19 0.48 5.84
C ARG A 221 -3.33 -0.54 5.77
N THR A 222 -3.32 -1.36 4.73
CA THR A 222 -4.45 -2.23 4.39
C THR A 222 -4.55 -3.46 5.28
N LYS A 223 -3.43 -3.98 5.77
CA LYS A 223 -3.40 -5.22 6.56
C LYS A 223 -3.40 -4.99 8.06
N GLN A 224 -2.92 -3.84 8.52
CA GLN A 224 -2.73 -3.57 9.93
C GLN A 224 -3.54 -2.35 10.41
N LEU A 225 -3.44 -1.18 9.75
CA LEU A 225 -4.14 0.02 10.21
C LEU A 225 -5.66 -0.07 9.99
N VAL A 226 -6.08 -0.31 8.77
CA VAL A 226 -7.51 -0.28 8.40
C VAL A 226 -8.35 -1.32 9.15
N PRO A 227 -7.95 -2.61 9.28
CA PRO A 227 -8.75 -3.59 10.02
C PRO A 227 -8.99 -3.22 11.48
N VAL A 228 -7.98 -2.66 12.16
CA VAL A 228 -8.09 -2.22 13.55
C VAL A 228 -9.03 -1.02 13.67
N SER A 229 -8.88 -0.04 12.77
CA SER A 229 -9.78 1.12 12.70
C SER A 229 -11.23 0.71 12.44
N TYR A 230 -11.45 -0.26 11.53
CA TYR A 230 -12.80 -0.81 11.26
C TYR A 230 -13.44 -1.42 12.49
N THR A 231 -12.70 -2.23 13.23
CA THR A 231 -13.20 -2.90 14.42
C THR A 231 -13.56 -1.88 15.50
N HIS A 232 -12.73 -0.87 15.68
CA HIS A 232 -12.93 0.15 16.72
C HIS A 232 -14.09 1.12 16.38
N LEU A 233 -14.22 1.52 15.11
CA LEU A 233 -15.34 2.34 14.64
C LEU A 233 -16.70 1.62 14.77
N ARG A 234 -16.74 0.28 14.62
CA ARG A 234 -17.95 -0.51 14.84
C ARG A 234 -18.30 -0.73 16.32
N ALA A 235 -17.29 -0.86 17.17
CA ALA A 235 -17.50 -1.17 18.59
C ALA A 235 -18.15 -0.02 19.37
N HIS A 236 -17.96 1.24 18.97
CA HIS A 236 -18.54 2.40 19.65
C HIS A 236 -20.05 2.57 19.44
N GLU A 237 -20.69 1.85 18.51
CA GLU A 237 -22.13 1.96 18.25
C GLU A 237 -22.97 0.88 18.96
N THR A 238 -22.34 -0.13 19.57
CA THR A 238 -23.07 -1.21 20.27
C THR A 238 -23.29 -0.95 21.77
N VAL A 239 -22.99 0.27 22.25
CA VAL A 239 -23.22 0.70 23.65
C VAL A 239 -24.23 1.85 23.67
N LEU A 240 -25.44 1.56 23.26
CA LEU A 240 -26.67 2.32 23.60
C LEU A 240 -27.78 1.33 23.93
#